data_ee0c1ec0c0c25293515b2db3fec3faed
#
_entry.id   ee0c1ec0c0c25293515b2db3fec3faed
#
_cell.length_a   1.000
_cell.length_b   1.000
_cell.length_c   1.000
_cell.angle_alpha   90.00
_cell.angle_beta   90.00
_cell.angle_gamma   90.00
#
_symmetry.space_group_name_H-M   'P 1'
#
loop_
_entity.id
_entity.type
_entity.pdbx_description
1 polymer ?
#
loop_
_entity_poly.entity_id
_entity_poly.type
_entity_poly.pdbx_seq_one_letter_code
_entity_poly.pdbx_strand_id
1 'polypeptide(L)'
;DAIHAAGFETGVVHAAGSFALLHNDGARLDGVRAGSAILGRCRRTRDDRLRTVGCGEVPLAEVRWLPKGHTVGTDKPVVLKKTTRVAVLPVGYQNGFGVTRPRETSFWALWSLWRRNKKRTVRIGDQRARVIGSVGATETMLNVTNLKCSAGDLATFDIDPLFARGFTREFR
;
A
#
# COMPACT_ATOMS: atom_id res chain seq x y z
N ASP A 1 35.45 16.18 -6.70
CA ASP A 1 36.84 16.50 -7.03
C ASP A 1 36.98 17.90 -7.68
N ALA A 2 36.18 18.27 -8.72
CA ALA A 2 36.27 19.60 -9.35
C ALA A 2 35.96 20.77 -8.40
N ILE A 3 35.02 20.58 -7.46
CA ILE A 3 34.64 21.60 -6.46
C ILE A 3 35.77 21.82 -5.47
N HIS A 4 36.40 20.74 -4.98
CA HIS A 4 37.59 20.85 -4.11
C HIS A 4 38.76 21.47 -4.83
N ALA A 5 38.98 21.11 -6.11
CA ALA A 5 40.00 21.73 -6.93
C ALA A 5 39.79 23.25 -7.12
N ALA A 6 38.52 23.72 -7.06
CA ALA A 6 38.17 25.14 -7.09
C ALA A 6 38.26 25.84 -5.72
N GLY A 7 38.75 25.13 -4.67
CA GLY A 7 38.95 25.70 -3.34
C GLY A 7 37.69 25.74 -2.45
N PHE A 8 36.63 25.04 -2.81
CA PHE A 8 35.41 24.97 -2.01
C PHE A 8 35.35 23.70 -1.14
N GLU A 9 35.00 23.86 0.09
CA GLU A 9 34.66 22.72 0.96
C GLU A 9 33.20 22.32 0.77
N THR A 10 32.94 21.03 0.51
CA THR A 10 31.59 20.51 0.24
C THR A 10 30.89 19.98 1.47
N GLY A 11 31.61 19.80 2.60
CA GLY A 11 31.08 19.07 3.74
C GLY A 11 30.70 17.64 3.37
N VAL A 12 29.65 17.08 3.97
CA VAL A 12 29.16 15.72 3.70
C VAL A 12 28.55 15.63 2.30
N VAL A 13 29.15 14.83 1.45
CA VAL A 13 28.69 14.60 0.07
C VAL A 13 27.80 13.36 0.02
N HIS A 14 26.58 13.49 -0.46
CA HIS A 14 25.64 12.39 -0.58
C HIS A 14 24.82 12.47 -1.87
N ALA A 15 24.66 11.34 -2.56
CA ALA A 15 23.86 11.24 -3.79
C ALA A 15 22.83 10.12 -3.72
N ALA A 16 23.16 9.01 -3.05
CA ALA A 16 22.34 7.81 -3.05
C ALA A 16 21.01 8.00 -2.30
N GLY A 17 19.89 7.73 -2.99
CA GLY A 17 18.61 7.40 -2.39
C GLY A 17 18.48 5.88 -2.18
N SER A 18 17.31 5.41 -1.70
CA SER A 18 17.07 3.99 -1.38
C SER A 18 17.42 3.00 -2.49
N PHE A 19 17.14 3.35 -3.74
CA PHE A 19 17.46 2.47 -4.88
C PHE A 19 18.98 2.38 -5.12
N ALA A 20 19.65 3.52 -5.19
CA ALA A 20 21.10 3.56 -5.43
C ALA A 20 21.88 2.91 -4.27
N LEU A 21 21.42 3.10 -3.02
CA LEU A 21 21.99 2.43 -1.85
C LEU A 21 22.01 0.90 -1.99
N LEU A 22 20.98 0.32 -2.59
CA LEU A 22 20.85 -1.15 -2.70
C LEU A 22 21.54 -1.74 -3.94
N HIS A 23 21.78 -0.93 -4.98
CA HIS A 23 22.19 -1.43 -6.28
C HIS A 23 23.43 -0.75 -6.86
N ASN A 24 24.01 0.25 -6.18
CA ASN A 24 25.19 0.97 -6.66
C ASN A 24 26.08 1.37 -5.47
N ASP A 25 27.09 0.57 -5.20
CA ASP A 25 28.01 0.82 -4.09
C ASP A 25 28.80 2.10 -4.26
N GLY A 26 29.17 2.47 -5.49
CA GLY A 26 29.91 3.70 -5.79
C GLY A 26 29.11 4.98 -5.54
N ALA A 27 27.79 4.90 -5.36
CA ALA A 27 26.96 6.08 -5.10
C ALA A 27 26.79 6.41 -3.60
N ARG A 28 27.38 5.63 -2.70
CA ARG A 28 27.22 5.81 -1.24
C ARG A 28 27.93 7.06 -0.72
N LEU A 29 29.08 7.39 -1.28
CA LEU A 29 29.91 8.54 -0.90
C LEU A 29 30.05 8.63 0.64
N ASP A 30 29.98 9.84 1.20
CA ASP A 30 30.07 10.08 2.64
C ASP A 30 28.75 9.79 3.37
N GLY A 31 27.62 9.74 2.62
CA GLY A 31 26.31 9.53 3.21
C GLY A 31 25.24 9.10 2.21
N VAL A 32 24.12 8.60 2.75
CA VAL A 32 22.98 8.14 1.95
C VAL A 32 21.66 8.72 2.47
N ARG A 33 20.69 8.91 1.60
CA ARG A 33 19.33 9.36 1.92
C ARG A 33 18.34 8.19 1.81
N ALA A 34 18.43 7.26 2.74
CA ALA A 34 17.55 6.11 2.77
C ALA A 34 16.17 6.50 3.33
N GLY A 35 15.12 6.33 2.55
CA GLY A 35 13.72 6.52 2.95
C GLY A 35 12.97 5.20 2.85
N SER A 36 12.52 4.84 1.66
CA SER A 36 11.74 3.61 1.45
C SER A 36 12.47 2.32 1.80
N ALA A 37 13.81 2.28 1.70
CA ALA A 37 14.61 1.11 2.09
C ALA A 37 14.52 0.84 3.59
N ILE A 38 14.50 1.87 4.46
CA ILE A 38 14.35 1.72 5.91
C ILE A 38 13.00 1.05 6.24
N LEU A 39 11.97 1.33 5.44
CA LEU A 39 10.64 0.72 5.59
C LEU A 39 10.51 -0.63 4.87
N GLY A 40 11.64 -1.21 4.46
CA GLY A 40 11.65 -2.47 3.72
C GLY A 40 10.99 -2.38 2.35
N ARG A 41 10.98 -1.19 1.73
CA ARG A 41 10.29 -0.93 0.45
C ARG A 41 11.28 -0.40 -0.57
N CYS A 42 11.43 -1.11 -1.69
CA CYS A 42 12.15 -0.61 -2.85
C CYS A 42 11.18 -0.48 -4.03
N ARG A 43 11.16 0.70 -4.65
CA ARG A 43 10.17 1.00 -5.70
C ARG A 43 10.49 0.32 -7.03
N ARG A 44 11.76 0.05 -7.30
CA ARG A 44 12.19 -0.39 -8.62
C ARG A 44 12.24 -1.90 -8.78
N THR A 45 12.69 -2.59 -7.77
CA THR A 45 12.83 -4.05 -7.77
C THR A 45 12.39 -4.59 -6.44
N ARG A 46 11.87 -5.81 -6.45
CA ARG A 46 11.74 -6.58 -5.24
C ARG A 46 13.16 -6.97 -4.81
N ASP A 47 13.53 -6.61 -3.62
CA ASP A 47 14.81 -6.96 -3.03
C ASP A 47 14.54 -7.85 -1.81
N ASP A 48 15.00 -9.09 -1.86
CA ASP A 48 14.73 -10.10 -0.83
C ASP A 48 15.47 -9.82 0.48
N ARG A 49 16.42 -8.88 0.48
CA ARG A 49 17.08 -8.36 1.69
C ARG A 49 16.16 -7.46 2.51
N LEU A 50 15.08 -6.95 1.90
CA LEU A 50 14.15 -6.02 2.54
C LEU A 50 12.93 -6.74 3.09
N ARG A 51 12.60 -6.44 4.34
CA ARG A 51 11.34 -6.85 4.97
C ARG A 51 10.43 -5.64 5.09
N THR A 52 9.25 -5.74 4.49
CA THR A 52 8.26 -4.66 4.52
C THR A 52 7.81 -4.36 5.95
N VAL A 53 7.93 -3.12 6.34
CA VAL A 53 7.48 -2.58 7.62
C VAL A 53 6.17 -1.84 7.43
N GLY A 54 5.30 -1.93 8.42
CA GLY A 54 4.01 -1.25 8.49
C GLY A 54 2.85 -2.13 8.03
N CYS A 55 1.96 -2.41 8.96
CA CYS A 55 0.64 -2.95 8.71
C CYS A 55 -0.40 -2.03 9.36
N GLY A 56 -1.56 -1.89 8.72
CA GLY A 56 -2.73 -1.27 9.30
C GLY A 56 -3.64 -2.34 9.89
N GLU A 57 -4.22 -2.06 11.04
CA GLU A 57 -5.24 -2.90 11.68
C GLU A 57 -6.44 -2.04 12.03
N VAL A 58 -7.62 -2.44 11.56
CA VAL A 58 -8.88 -1.79 11.92
C VAL A 58 -10.00 -2.82 12.04
N PRO A 59 -10.99 -2.61 12.91
CA PRO A 59 -12.17 -3.44 12.96
C PRO A 59 -13.05 -3.24 11.73
N LEU A 60 -13.70 -4.29 11.27
CA LEU A 60 -14.73 -4.20 10.25
C LEU A 60 -15.94 -3.42 10.80
N ALA A 61 -16.40 -2.42 10.06
CA ALA A 61 -17.53 -1.59 10.49
C ALA A 61 -18.87 -2.34 10.36
N GLU A 62 -19.03 -3.09 9.29
CA GLU A 62 -20.28 -3.80 8.98
C GLU A 62 -20.00 -5.07 8.16
N VAL A 63 -20.84 -6.10 8.35
CA VAL A 63 -20.83 -7.30 7.51
C VAL A 63 -22.27 -7.69 7.19
N ARG A 64 -22.64 -7.71 5.89
CA ARG A 64 -24.00 -8.04 5.45
C ARG A 64 -24.04 -8.80 4.13
N TRP A 65 -25.13 -9.51 3.90
CA TRP A 65 -25.44 -10.12 2.61
C TRP A 65 -26.11 -9.10 1.68
N LEU A 66 -25.61 -9.00 0.45
CA LEU A 66 -26.20 -8.18 -0.61
C LEU A 66 -26.64 -9.08 -1.76
N PRO A 67 -27.84 -8.90 -2.33
CA PRO A 67 -28.35 -9.72 -3.41
C PRO A 67 -27.62 -9.44 -4.73
N LYS A 68 -27.76 -10.37 -5.69
CA LYS A 68 -27.36 -10.17 -7.07
C LYS A 68 -28.01 -8.89 -7.64
N GLY A 69 -27.28 -8.11 -8.41
CA GLY A 69 -27.74 -6.85 -9.00
C GLY A 69 -27.51 -5.64 -8.11
N HIS A 70 -27.17 -5.83 -6.82
CA HIS A 70 -26.84 -4.71 -5.94
C HIS A 70 -25.51 -4.05 -6.34
N THR A 71 -25.46 -2.73 -6.25
CA THR A 71 -24.26 -1.95 -6.58
C THR A 71 -23.47 -1.66 -5.32
N VAL A 72 -22.14 -1.84 -5.39
CA VAL A 72 -21.21 -1.67 -4.26
C VAL A 72 -20.07 -0.76 -4.67
N GLY A 73 -19.67 0.15 -3.76
CA GLY A 73 -18.59 1.12 -3.97
C GLY A 73 -19.10 2.47 -4.44
N THR A 74 -18.38 3.54 -4.10
CA THR A 74 -18.74 4.94 -4.39
C THR A 74 -18.08 5.46 -5.66
N ASP A 75 -16.76 5.37 -5.79
CA ASP A 75 -16.02 6.00 -6.89
C ASP A 75 -16.13 5.22 -8.22
N LYS A 76 -16.10 3.89 -8.15
CA LYS A 76 -16.27 2.97 -9.28
C LYS A 76 -17.21 1.85 -8.87
N PRO A 77 -18.51 2.10 -8.95
CA PRO A 77 -19.51 1.15 -8.50
C PRO A 77 -19.42 -0.17 -9.29
N VAL A 78 -19.52 -1.27 -8.58
CA VAL A 78 -19.51 -2.63 -9.15
C VAL A 78 -20.85 -3.28 -8.88
N VAL A 79 -21.52 -3.72 -9.93
CA VAL A 79 -22.76 -4.51 -9.81
C VAL A 79 -22.40 -5.95 -9.46
N LEU A 80 -22.98 -6.45 -8.37
CA LEU A 80 -22.76 -7.82 -7.91
C LEU A 80 -23.41 -8.84 -8.86
N LYS A 81 -22.63 -9.75 -9.40
CA LYS A 81 -23.10 -10.80 -10.32
C LYS A 81 -23.80 -11.96 -9.63
N LYS A 82 -23.66 -12.08 -8.32
CA LYS A 82 -24.28 -13.09 -7.46
C LYS A 82 -24.47 -12.52 -6.05
N THR A 83 -25.35 -13.13 -5.28
CA THR A 83 -25.50 -12.83 -3.84
C THR A 83 -24.13 -12.95 -3.18
N THR A 84 -23.71 -11.90 -2.49
CA THR A 84 -22.35 -11.75 -1.97
C THR A 84 -22.42 -11.23 -0.55
N ARG A 85 -21.63 -11.82 0.33
CA ARG A 85 -21.42 -11.27 1.68
C ARG A 85 -20.33 -10.22 1.62
N VAL A 86 -20.65 -9.00 2.00
CA VAL A 86 -19.79 -7.83 1.91
C VAL A 86 -19.46 -7.34 3.30
N ALA A 87 -18.18 -7.05 3.52
CA ALA A 87 -17.72 -6.35 4.72
C ALA A 87 -17.27 -4.93 4.36
N VAL A 88 -17.54 -3.97 5.22
CA VAL A 88 -17.08 -2.59 5.14
C VAL A 88 -15.84 -2.44 5.99
N LEU A 89 -14.72 -2.12 5.33
CA LEU A 89 -13.47 -1.74 5.97
C LEU A 89 -13.42 -0.22 6.04
N PRO A 90 -13.43 0.43 7.22
CA PRO A 90 -13.46 1.89 7.37
C PRO A 90 -12.10 2.52 7.11
N VAL A 91 -11.49 2.18 5.97
CA VAL A 91 -10.19 2.68 5.51
C VAL A 91 -10.22 2.83 4.00
N GLY A 92 -9.72 3.96 3.53
CA GLY A 92 -9.63 4.30 2.12
C GLY A 92 -8.29 4.92 1.72
N TYR A 93 -8.26 5.50 0.52
CA TYR A 93 -7.03 6.12 0.01
C TYR A 93 -6.65 7.39 0.79
N GLN A 94 -7.57 8.08 1.43
CA GLN A 94 -7.27 9.21 2.31
C GLN A 94 -6.45 8.79 3.53
N ASN A 95 -6.63 7.56 4.00
CA ASN A 95 -5.86 6.95 5.07
C ASN A 95 -4.51 6.38 4.57
N GLY A 96 -4.25 6.41 3.27
CA GLY A 96 -3.07 5.82 2.65
C GLY A 96 -3.25 4.37 2.20
N PHE A 97 -4.41 3.75 2.42
CA PHE A 97 -4.69 2.40 1.96
C PHE A 97 -4.83 2.38 0.44
N GLY A 98 -4.06 1.54 -0.18
CA GLY A 98 -4.13 1.44 -1.62
C GLY A 98 -3.43 2.52 -2.41
N VAL A 99 -2.85 3.49 -1.76
CA VAL A 99 -2.07 4.52 -2.43
C VAL A 99 -0.81 3.90 -3.00
N THR A 100 -0.71 3.93 -4.32
CA THR A 100 0.48 3.52 -5.05
C THR A 100 0.85 4.68 -5.96
N ARG A 101 2.02 5.27 -5.78
CA ARG A 101 2.50 6.30 -6.73
C ARG A 101 2.78 5.64 -8.08
N PRO A 102 2.10 6.06 -9.16
CA PRO A 102 2.47 5.64 -10.50
C PRO A 102 3.90 6.14 -10.76
N ARG A 103 4.74 5.29 -11.31
CA ARG A 103 6.14 5.58 -11.56
C ARG A 103 6.38 6.20 -12.92
N GLU A 104 5.54 5.89 -13.86
CA GLU A 104 5.59 6.32 -15.25
C GLU A 104 4.17 6.36 -15.81
N THR A 105 3.90 7.29 -16.72
CA THR A 105 2.64 7.43 -17.45
C THR A 105 2.50 6.41 -18.59
N SER A 106 3.34 5.39 -18.63
CA SER A 106 3.27 4.33 -19.63
C SER A 106 1.99 3.51 -19.47
N PHE A 107 1.34 3.18 -20.60
CA PHE A 107 0.15 2.32 -20.66
C PHE A 107 0.35 0.99 -19.92
N TRP A 108 1.52 0.37 -20.03
CA TRP A 108 1.88 -0.87 -19.34
C TRP A 108 1.98 -0.71 -17.83
N ALA A 109 2.45 0.45 -17.35
CA ALA A 109 2.49 0.77 -15.92
C ALA A 109 1.08 0.95 -15.37
N LEU A 110 0.19 1.64 -16.07
CA LEU A 110 -1.22 1.81 -15.70
C LEU A 110 -1.96 0.48 -15.68
N TRP A 111 -1.73 -0.39 -16.67
CA TRP A 111 -2.32 -1.72 -16.72
C TRP A 111 -1.84 -2.63 -15.60
N SER A 112 -0.55 -2.58 -15.26
CA SER A 112 0.03 -3.34 -14.13
C SER A 112 -0.51 -2.87 -12.78
N LEU A 113 -0.74 -1.57 -12.62
CA LEU A 113 -1.38 -0.97 -11.44
C LEU A 113 -2.83 -1.43 -11.32
N TRP A 114 -3.57 -1.42 -12.44
CA TRP A 114 -4.95 -1.89 -12.47
C TRP A 114 -5.05 -3.39 -12.11
N ARG A 115 -4.17 -4.24 -12.64
CA ARG A 115 -4.10 -5.67 -12.26
C ARG A 115 -3.76 -5.87 -10.80
N ARG A 116 -2.85 -5.08 -10.22
CA ARG A 116 -2.51 -5.15 -8.78
C ARG A 116 -3.68 -4.71 -7.90
N ASN A 117 -4.37 -3.66 -8.28
CA ASN A 117 -5.55 -3.19 -7.55
C ASN A 117 -6.66 -4.25 -7.52
N LYS A 118 -6.88 -4.97 -8.63
CA LYS A 118 -7.83 -6.10 -8.67
C LYS A 118 -7.46 -7.28 -7.77
N LYS A 119 -6.18 -7.44 -7.45
CA LYS A 119 -5.67 -8.53 -6.60
C LYS A 119 -5.46 -8.13 -5.15
N ARG A 120 -5.86 -6.89 -4.79
CA ARG A 120 -5.65 -6.41 -3.42
C ARG A 120 -6.50 -7.21 -2.44
N THR A 121 -5.84 -7.67 -1.39
CA THR A 121 -6.45 -8.47 -0.33
C THR A 121 -6.18 -7.84 1.02
N VAL A 122 -7.12 -8.05 1.92
CA VAL A 122 -7.04 -7.72 3.34
C VAL A 122 -7.12 -9.02 4.11
N ARG A 123 -6.36 -9.19 5.18
CA ARG A 123 -6.39 -10.38 6.02
C ARG A 123 -7.38 -10.16 7.17
N ILE A 124 -8.23 -11.14 7.42
CA ILE A 124 -9.16 -11.19 8.54
C ILE A 124 -8.89 -12.53 9.23
N GLY A 125 -8.30 -12.49 10.43
CA GLY A 125 -7.72 -13.68 11.03
C GLY A 125 -6.68 -14.31 10.10
N ASP A 126 -6.81 -15.61 9.81
CA ASP A 126 -5.92 -16.33 8.90
C ASP A 126 -6.39 -16.31 7.43
N GLN A 127 -7.51 -15.69 7.14
CA GLN A 127 -8.14 -15.70 5.83
C GLN A 127 -7.92 -14.38 5.08
N ARG A 128 -8.00 -14.44 3.74
CA ARG A 128 -7.82 -13.28 2.87
C ARG A 128 -9.11 -12.89 2.19
N ALA A 129 -9.62 -11.70 2.48
CA ALA A 129 -10.72 -11.06 1.78
C ALA A 129 -10.23 -10.25 0.59
N ARG A 130 -10.94 -10.32 -0.55
CA ARG A 130 -10.65 -9.49 -1.72
C ARG A 130 -11.42 -8.19 -1.69
N VAL A 131 -10.79 -7.11 -2.12
CA VAL A 131 -11.46 -5.84 -2.35
C VAL A 131 -12.44 -5.98 -3.53
N ILE A 132 -13.65 -5.46 -3.35
CA ILE A 132 -14.66 -5.33 -4.40
C ILE A 132 -14.50 -3.95 -5.03
N GLY A 133 -14.31 -3.90 -6.34
CA GLY A 133 -14.15 -2.63 -7.04
C GLY A 133 -12.82 -1.93 -6.75
N SER A 134 -12.88 -0.64 -6.46
CA SER A 134 -11.77 0.21 -6.07
C SER A 134 -11.74 0.47 -4.57
N VAL A 135 -10.61 0.92 -4.07
CA VAL A 135 -10.49 1.51 -2.74
C VAL A 135 -11.19 2.86 -2.78
N GLY A 136 -12.15 3.09 -1.92
CA GLY A 136 -12.85 4.37 -1.78
C GLY A 136 -12.04 5.41 -1.00
N ALA A 137 -12.60 6.57 -0.78
CA ALA A 137 -11.94 7.68 -0.08
C ALA A 137 -11.66 7.33 1.39
N THR A 138 -12.68 6.90 2.10
CA THR A 138 -12.66 6.63 3.55
C THR A 138 -13.00 5.19 3.90
N GLU A 139 -13.55 4.42 2.95
CA GLU A 139 -13.98 3.05 3.16
C GLU A 139 -13.67 2.16 1.95
N THR A 140 -13.57 0.87 2.21
CA THR A 140 -13.28 -0.14 1.19
C THR A 140 -14.19 -1.35 1.39
N MET A 141 -14.79 -1.82 0.30
CA MET A 141 -15.67 -2.99 0.32
C MET A 141 -14.90 -4.28 0.10
N LEU A 142 -15.15 -5.27 0.93
CA LEU A 142 -14.48 -6.57 0.89
C LEU A 142 -15.47 -7.68 0.58
N ASN A 143 -15.09 -8.63 -0.27
CA ASN A 143 -15.85 -9.87 -0.46
C ASN A 143 -15.45 -10.87 0.63
N VAL A 144 -16.40 -11.16 1.51
CA VAL A 144 -16.24 -12.11 2.62
C VAL A 144 -17.23 -13.29 2.53
N THR A 145 -17.73 -13.59 1.33
CA THR A 145 -18.76 -14.63 1.10
C THR A 145 -18.38 -15.98 1.74
N ASN A 146 -17.12 -16.37 1.60
CA ASN A 146 -16.62 -17.66 2.08
C ASN A 146 -15.80 -17.54 3.37
N LEU A 147 -15.88 -16.40 4.05
CA LEU A 147 -15.12 -16.16 5.26
C LEU A 147 -16.04 -16.15 6.48
N LYS A 148 -15.53 -16.67 7.58
CA LYS A 148 -16.19 -16.53 8.88
C LYS A 148 -15.69 -15.23 9.52
N CYS A 149 -16.49 -14.18 9.46
CA CYS A 149 -16.16 -12.91 10.10
C CYS A 149 -17.44 -12.14 10.43
N SER A 150 -17.33 -11.19 11.36
CA SER A 150 -18.42 -10.34 11.83
C SER A 150 -17.96 -8.89 11.92
N ALA A 151 -18.89 -7.96 12.08
CA ALA A 151 -18.53 -6.59 12.45
C ALA A 151 -17.72 -6.60 13.76
N GLY A 152 -16.70 -5.77 13.84
CA GLY A 152 -15.75 -5.73 14.94
C GLY A 152 -14.50 -6.62 14.79
N ASP A 153 -14.51 -7.61 13.88
CA ASP A 153 -13.33 -8.43 13.64
C ASP A 153 -12.20 -7.59 13.02
N LEU A 154 -10.97 -7.83 13.51
CA LEU A 154 -9.79 -7.08 13.05
C LEU A 154 -9.38 -7.49 11.64
N ALA A 155 -9.26 -6.50 10.79
CA ALA A 155 -8.75 -6.61 9.44
C ALA A 155 -7.35 -6.01 9.35
N THR A 156 -6.37 -6.81 8.89
CA THR A 156 -4.97 -6.41 8.73
C THR A 156 -4.64 -6.23 7.26
N PHE A 157 -3.94 -5.15 6.91
CA PHE A 157 -3.57 -4.86 5.54
C PHE A 157 -2.20 -4.17 5.45
N ASP A 158 -1.57 -4.29 4.29
CA ASP A 158 -0.32 -3.59 4.00
C ASP A 158 -0.60 -2.10 3.80
N ILE A 159 0.15 -1.27 4.52
CA ILE A 159 0.13 0.18 4.38
C ILE A 159 1.56 0.72 4.45
N ASP A 160 1.87 1.67 3.59
CA ASP A 160 3.15 2.37 3.65
C ASP A 160 3.08 3.42 4.76
N PRO A 161 3.92 3.33 5.81
CA PRO A 161 3.89 4.26 6.94
C PRO A 161 4.08 5.73 6.54
N LEU A 162 4.70 6.00 5.39
CA LEU A 162 4.86 7.37 4.87
C LEU A 162 3.53 8.00 4.44
N PHE A 163 2.53 7.18 4.12
CA PHE A 163 1.21 7.63 3.66
C PHE A 163 0.10 7.34 4.66
N ALA A 164 0.39 6.60 5.72
CA ALA A 164 -0.57 6.28 6.77
C ALA A 164 -1.04 7.55 7.50
N ARG A 165 -2.37 7.81 7.46
CA ARG A 165 -3.02 8.94 8.10
C ARG A 165 -4.24 8.48 8.87
N GLY A 166 -4.50 9.10 10.03
CA GLY A 166 -5.66 8.79 10.86
C GLY A 166 -5.54 7.48 11.64
N PHE A 167 -4.31 6.96 11.83
CA PHE A 167 -4.02 5.80 12.66
C PHE A 167 -3.21 6.20 13.88
N THR A 168 -3.49 5.57 15.00
CA THR A 168 -2.57 5.52 16.13
C THR A 168 -1.40 4.62 15.76
N ARG A 169 -0.18 5.09 16.01
CA ARG A 169 1.04 4.34 15.68
C ARG A 169 1.53 3.57 16.91
N GLU A 170 1.72 2.28 16.74
CA GLU A 170 2.35 1.42 17.72
C GLU A 170 3.63 0.83 17.12
N PHE A 171 4.69 0.81 17.90
CA PHE A 171 5.98 0.22 17.53
C PHE A 171 6.13 -1.09 18.31
N ARG A 172 6.29 -2.19 17.59
CA ARG A 172 6.46 -3.53 18.16
C ARG A 172 7.78 -4.15 17.72
#